data_4cc26ec0365544dbd5519683f4986d83
#
_entry.id   4cc26ec0365544dbd5519683f4986d83
#
_cell.length_a   1.000
_cell.length_b   1.000
_cell.length_c   1.000
_cell.angle_alpha   90.00
_cell.angle_beta   90.00
_cell.angle_gamma   90.00
#
_symmetry.space_group_name_H-M   'P 1'
#
loop_
_entity.id
_entity.type
_entity.pdbx_description
1 polymer ?
#
loop_
_entity_poly.entity_id
_entity_poly.type
_entity_poly.pdbx_seq_one_letter_code
_entity_poly.pdbx_strand_id
1 'polypeptide(L)'
;MENKEKFAFRNVNMSQGVEVEFIKLLTSLETKSDGDIIKAFKAQLSSGVLTCHAEMLSRTPNQIIFQTSQFSKPYNFYKNWELWVFSNILGVWTLNRFRI
;
A
#
# COMPACT_ATOMS: atom_id res chain seq x y z
N MET A 1 -15.28 -17.91 2.05
CA MET A 1 -14.77 -17.53 2.38
C MET A 1 -14.66 -16.26 2.73
N GLU A 2 -14.51 -15.89 3.63
CA GLU A 2 -14.59 -14.66 3.99
C GLU A 2 -13.32 -14.05 4.19
N ASN A 3 -12.74 -13.58 3.19
CA ASN A 3 -11.46 -12.93 3.29
C ASN A 3 -11.53 -11.65 4.11
N LYS A 4 -12.71 -11.08 4.24
CA LYS A 4 -12.81 -9.83 4.97
C LYS A 4 -12.42 -9.99 6.43
N GLU A 5 -12.53 -11.17 6.97
CA GLU A 5 -12.18 -11.37 8.36
C GLU A 5 -10.67 -11.39 8.57
N LYS A 6 -9.91 -11.52 7.47
CA LYS A 6 -8.46 -11.55 7.56
C LYS A 6 -7.82 -10.21 7.26
N PHE A 7 -8.63 -9.19 7.05
CA PHE A 7 -8.12 -7.86 6.69
C PHE A 7 -8.85 -6.81 7.51
N ALA A 8 -8.10 -5.99 8.21
CA ALA A 8 -8.68 -4.95 9.05
C ALA A 8 -8.06 -3.61 8.68
N PHE A 9 -8.62 -2.98 7.67
CA PHE A 9 -8.11 -1.69 7.18
C PHE A 9 -8.99 -0.53 7.63
N ARG A 10 -9.70 -0.71 8.74
CA ARG A 10 -10.73 0.25 9.09
C ARG A 10 -10.20 1.59 9.56
N ASN A 11 -8.94 1.67 9.92
CA ASN A 11 -8.40 2.96 10.35
C ASN A 11 -7.81 3.77 9.21
N VAL A 12 -7.97 3.29 7.98
CA VAL A 12 -7.39 3.94 6.83
C VAL A 12 -8.52 4.36 5.91
N ASN A 13 -8.53 5.63 5.54
CA ASN A 13 -9.56 6.14 4.66
C ASN A 13 -9.19 5.77 3.22
N MET A 14 -9.88 4.78 2.67
CA MET A 14 -9.64 4.39 1.29
C MET A 14 -10.95 3.90 0.68
N SER A 15 -11.04 3.96 -0.63
CA SER A 15 -12.24 3.51 -1.32
C SER A 15 -12.31 1.98 -1.27
N GLN A 16 -13.50 1.46 -1.47
CA GLN A 16 -13.70 0.02 -1.47
C GLN A 16 -12.91 -0.64 -2.59
N GLY A 17 -12.80 0.02 -3.74
CA GLY A 17 -12.02 -0.53 -4.84
C GLY A 17 -10.56 -0.67 -4.51
N VAL A 18 -10.00 0.33 -3.84
CA VAL A 18 -8.59 0.27 -3.43
C VAL A 18 -8.40 -0.83 -2.40
N GLU A 19 -9.33 -0.95 -1.47
CA GLU A 19 -9.23 -2.00 -0.45
C GLU A 19 -9.23 -3.38 -1.10
N VAL A 20 -10.08 -3.60 -2.08
CA VAL A 20 -10.14 -4.88 -2.77
C VAL A 20 -8.81 -5.19 -3.45
N GLU A 21 -8.19 -4.19 -4.07
CA GLU A 21 -6.92 -4.43 -4.75
C GLU A 21 -5.80 -4.72 -3.76
N PHE A 22 -5.80 -4.08 -2.60
CA PHE A 22 -4.82 -4.42 -1.57
C PHE A 22 -5.03 -5.83 -1.03
N ILE A 23 -6.27 -6.26 -0.88
CA ILE A 23 -6.55 -7.61 -0.45
C ILE A 23 -6.03 -8.61 -1.48
N LYS A 24 -6.25 -8.35 -2.76
CA LYS A 24 -5.71 -9.21 -3.81
C LYS A 24 -4.19 -9.27 -3.75
N LEU A 25 -3.57 -8.13 -3.55
CA LEU A 25 -2.12 -8.06 -3.48
C LEU A 25 -1.58 -8.91 -2.32
N LEU A 26 -2.15 -8.72 -1.14
CA LEU A 26 -1.67 -9.42 0.05
C LEU A 26 -1.99 -10.91 0.00
N THR A 27 -3.05 -11.29 -0.69
CA THR A 27 -3.42 -12.69 -0.81
C THR A 27 -2.45 -13.45 -1.71
N SER A 28 -1.82 -12.76 -2.66
CA SER A 28 -0.96 -13.41 -3.64
C SER A 28 0.52 -13.07 -3.47
N LEU A 29 0.93 -12.67 -2.26
CA LEU A 29 2.29 -12.23 -2.06
C LEU A 29 3.33 -13.26 -2.42
N GLU A 30 3.07 -14.53 -2.12
CA GLU A 30 4.08 -15.55 -2.31
C GLU A 30 4.41 -15.79 -3.77
N THR A 31 3.53 -15.37 -4.66
CA THR A 31 3.75 -15.60 -6.08
C THR A 31 4.22 -14.36 -6.81
N LYS A 32 4.51 -13.28 -6.08
CA LYS A 32 4.88 -12.02 -6.71
C LYS A 32 6.28 -11.60 -6.35
N SER A 33 6.98 -11.05 -7.34
CA SER A 33 8.27 -10.45 -7.09
C SER A 33 8.09 -9.08 -6.43
N ASP A 34 9.17 -8.56 -5.87
CA ASP A 34 9.13 -7.24 -5.27
C ASP A 34 8.69 -6.19 -6.28
N GLY A 35 9.19 -6.29 -7.51
CA GLY A 35 8.80 -5.33 -8.55
C GLY A 35 7.31 -5.37 -8.84
N ASP A 36 6.72 -6.58 -8.88
CA ASP A 36 5.30 -6.71 -9.13
C ASP A 36 4.48 -6.14 -7.99
N ILE A 37 4.95 -6.33 -6.76
CA ILE A 37 4.25 -5.82 -5.60
C ILE A 37 4.28 -4.29 -5.60
N ILE A 38 5.44 -3.70 -5.89
CA ILE A 38 5.56 -2.25 -5.93
C ILE A 38 4.66 -1.68 -7.02
N LYS A 39 4.65 -2.33 -8.18
CA LYS A 39 3.84 -1.86 -9.30
C LYS A 39 2.36 -1.90 -8.95
N ALA A 40 1.91 -2.98 -8.34
CA ALA A 40 0.50 -3.11 -7.97
C ALA A 40 0.12 -2.09 -6.91
N PHE A 41 1.02 -1.85 -5.95
CA PHE A 41 0.77 -0.86 -4.91
C PHE A 41 0.69 0.55 -5.51
N LYS A 42 1.64 0.90 -6.37
CA LYS A 42 1.64 2.23 -6.98
C LYS A 42 0.39 2.47 -7.82
N ALA A 43 -0.12 1.44 -8.46
CA ALA A 43 -1.29 1.60 -9.31
C ALA A 43 -2.49 2.11 -8.52
N GLN A 44 -2.54 1.82 -7.22
CA GLN A 44 -3.65 2.26 -6.39
C GLN A 44 -3.46 3.67 -5.85
N LEU A 45 -2.24 4.21 -5.97
CA LEU A 45 -1.96 5.54 -5.47
C LEU A 45 -2.05 6.61 -6.55
N SER A 46 -1.97 6.21 -7.80
CA SER A 46 -1.87 7.19 -8.89
C SER A 46 -3.19 7.91 -9.11
N SER A 47 -3.10 9.19 -9.40
CA SER A 47 -4.25 9.96 -9.82
C SER A 47 -3.80 10.75 -11.03
N GLY A 48 -4.73 11.30 -11.77
CA GLY A 48 -4.38 12.03 -12.97
C GLY A 48 -3.57 13.28 -12.74
N VAL A 49 -3.62 13.82 -11.53
CA VAL A 49 -2.98 15.09 -11.22
C VAL A 49 -1.68 14.92 -10.47
N LEU A 50 -1.60 13.91 -9.63
CA LEU A 50 -0.43 13.75 -8.78
C LEU A 50 0.46 12.63 -9.29
N THR A 51 1.75 12.82 -9.15
CA THR A 51 2.72 11.79 -9.43
C THR A 51 3.11 11.15 -8.10
N CYS A 52 3.05 9.84 -8.05
CA CYS A 52 3.38 9.12 -6.84
C CYS A 52 4.66 8.34 -7.04
N HIS A 53 5.48 8.35 -6.01
CA HIS A 53 6.68 7.55 -5.97
C HIS A 53 6.48 6.55 -4.84
N ALA A 54 6.87 5.32 -5.04
CA ALA A 54 6.75 4.31 -4.01
C ALA A 54 8.00 3.45 -3.99
N GLU A 55 8.44 3.12 -2.79
CA GLU A 55 9.63 2.32 -2.61
C GLU A 55 9.36 1.31 -1.52
N MET A 56 9.78 0.07 -1.72
CA MET A 56 9.60 -0.95 -0.70
C MET A 56 10.80 -0.90 0.23
N LEU A 57 10.56 -0.60 1.49
CA LEU A 57 11.63 -0.54 2.46
C LEU A 57 11.92 -1.89 3.10
N SER A 58 10.91 -2.75 3.20
CA SER A 58 11.08 -4.01 3.88
C SER A 58 9.99 -4.97 3.44
N ARG A 59 10.32 -6.25 3.38
CA ARG A 59 9.35 -7.29 3.08
C ARG A 59 9.72 -8.54 3.85
N THR A 60 8.80 -9.01 4.68
CA THR A 60 8.89 -10.30 5.33
C THR A 60 7.58 -11.01 5.08
N PRO A 61 7.45 -12.29 5.45
CA PRO A 61 6.16 -12.96 5.26
C PRO A 61 4.99 -12.30 5.99
N ASN A 62 5.30 -11.53 7.05
CA ASN A 62 4.25 -10.94 7.86
C ASN A 62 4.22 -9.42 7.85
N GLN A 63 5.06 -8.78 7.06
CA GLN A 63 5.06 -7.33 7.05
C GLN A 63 5.66 -6.78 5.77
N ILE A 64 5.05 -5.77 5.22
CA ILE A 64 5.58 -5.05 4.07
C ILE A 64 5.49 -3.57 4.38
N ILE A 65 6.59 -2.86 4.17
CA ILE A 65 6.64 -1.43 4.43
C ILE A 65 6.99 -0.71 3.14
N PHE A 66 6.15 0.24 2.76
CA PHE A 66 6.41 1.11 1.62
C PHE A 66 6.62 2.53 2.11
N GLN A 67 7.47 3.25 1.43
CA GLN A 67 7.59 4.69 1.63
C GLN A 67 7.08 5.35 0.36
N THR A 68 6.21 6.33 0.50
CA THR A 68 5.63 7.00 -0.65
C THR A 68 5.88 8.49 -0.55
N SER A 69 5.92 9.13 -1.71
CA SER A 69 5.92 10.57 -1.78
C SER A 69 5.06 10.98 -2.96
N GLN A 70 4.45 12.14 -2.86
CA GLN A 70 3.61 12.65 -3.92
C GLN A 70 4.06 14.07 -4.22
N PHE A 71 4.01 14.43 -5.50
CA PHE A 71 4.27 15.80 -5.87
C PHE A 71 3.39 16.16 -7.05
N SER A 72 3.01 17.42 -7.12
CA SER A 72 2.12 17.87 -8.18
C SER A 72 2.92 18.57 -9.26
N LYS A 73 2.52 18.34 -10.50
CA LYS A 73 3.06 19.06 -11.61
C LYS A 73 2.35 20.39 -11.71
N PRO A 74 2.97 21.36 -12.33
CA PRO A 74 4.27 21.33 -12.99
C PRO A 74 5.43 21.66 -12.10
N TYR A 75 5.18 21.94 -10.82
CA TYR A 75 6.21 22.47 -9.98
C TYR A 75 7.19 21.45 -9.45
N ASN A 76 6.82 20.17 -9.46
CA ASN A 76 7.67 19.11 -8.95
C ASN A 76 8.09 19.28 -7.51
N PHE A 77 7.38 20.07 -6.72
CA PHE A 77 7.70 20.15 -5.34
C PHE A 77 7.17 18.91 -4.69
N TYR A 78 8.05 18.21 -3.87
CA TYR A 78 7.65 17.11 -3.18
C TYR A 78 6.76 17.41 -2.17
N LYS A 79 5.87 16.56 -1.88
CA LYS A 79 4.97 16.70 -0.86
C LYS A 79 4.63 15.43 -0.25
N ASN A 80 4.22 15.34 0.95
CA ASN A 80 3.55 14.22 1.59
C ASN A 80 4.36 12.93 1.58
N TRP A 81 5.38 12.88 2.38
CA TRP A 81 6.08 11.64 2.60
C TRP A 81 5.30 10.81 3.60
N GLU A 82 5.07 9.53 3.28
CA GLU A 82 4.34 8.63 4.16
C GLU A 82 4.99 7.28 4.21
N LEU A 83 4.80 6.59 5.34
CA LEU A 83 5.11 5.18 5.45
C LEU A 83 3.79 4.43 5.48
N TRP A 84 3.74 3.35 4.71
CA TRP A 84 2.59 2.47 4.68
C TRP A 84 3.06 1.13 5.20
N VAL A 85 2.52 0.70 6.31
CA VAL A 85 2.96 -0.53 6.97
C VAL A 85 1.81 -1.53 6.96
N PHE A 86 1.95 -2.55 6.13
CA PHE A 86 1.02 -3.67 6.11
C PHE A 86 1.60 -4.75 7.01
N SER A 87 0.85 -5.16 8.02
CA SER A 87 1.33 -6.15 8.99
C SER A 87 0.31 -7.25 9.18
N ASN A 88 0.77 -8.49 9.16
CA ASN A 88 -0.09 -9.62 9.46
C ASN A 88 0.13 -10.00 10.91
N ILE A 89 -0.88 -9.76 11.74
CA ILE A 89 -0.80 -10.03 13.15
C ILE A 89 -1.82 -11.12 13.46
N LEU A 90 -1.32 -12.30 13.81
CA LEU A 90 -2.16 -13.42 14.15
C LEU A 90 -3.16 -13.76 13.03
N GLY A 91 -2.69 -13.68 11.81
CA GLY A 91 -3.51 -14.04 10.66
C GLY A 91 -4.36 -12.93 10.10
N VAL A 92 -4.28 -11.73 10.67
CA VAL A 92 -5.08 -10.61 10.20
C VAL A 92 -4.14 -9.53 9.67
N TRP A 93 -4.33 -9.15 8.42
CA TRP A 93 -3.55 -8.06 7.84
C TRP A 93 -4.16 -6.73 8.23
N THR A 94 -3.30 -5.82 8.70
CA THR A 94 -3.69 -4.46 9.04
C THR A 94 -2.87 -3.50 8.20
N LEU A 95 -3.29 -2.27 8.15
CA LEU A 95 -2.55 -1.22 7.46
C LEU A 95 -2.48 0.00 8.35
N ASN A 96 -1.28 0.51 8.52
CA ASN A 96 -1.09 1.77 9.21
C ASN A 96 -0.37 2.72 8.28
N ARG A 97 -0.78 3.96 8.25
CA ARG A 97 -0.14 4.99 7.46
C ARG A 97 0.40 6.04 8.40
N PHE A 98 1.65 6.38 8.22
CA PHE A 98 2.29 7.40 9.05
C PHE A 98 2.81 8.51 8.16
N ARG A 99 2.45 9.73 8.49
CA ARG A 99 2.99 10.88 7.77
C ARG A 99 4.34 11.21 8.37
N ILE A 100 5.32 11.42 7.54
CA ILE A 100 6.68 11.67 8.00
C ILE A 100 6.98 13.17 8.04
#